data_42cac08308500f5baba7879f38d6357a
#
_entry.id   42cac08308500f5baba7879f38d6357a
#
_cell.length_a   1.000
_cell.length_b   1.000
_cell.length_c   1.000
_cell.angle_alpha   90.00
_cell.angle_beta   90.00
_cell.angle_gamma   90.00
#
_symmetry.space_group_name_H-M   'P 1'
#
loop_
_entity.id
_entity.type
_entity.pdbx_description
1 polymer ?
#
loop_
_entity_poly.entity_id
_entity_poly.type
_entity_poly.pdbx_seq_one_letter_code
_entity_poly.pdbx_strand_id
1 'polypeptide(L)'
;MRMFPLLPLIAVGLFGSGCSSSDTRPLPRPPSVDVPRFMGDWYVIAHIPSRPEREAFDAVESYALRPDGRIQTTFTYRKGSFDAPQKSMHPVGRVEKEGNGAIWGMQFMWPIQAEYVIAWLDESYHQTIVARSKRDYVWYMARTPQVSDSDYQQAVERIAAMGYDLSLIHI
;
A
#
# COMPACT_ATOMS: atom_id res chain seq x y z
N MET A 1 -28.67 12.37 -69.37
CA MET A 1 -27.47 12.48 -68.54
C MET A 1 -27.93 12.76 -67.11
N ARG A 2 -28.03 11.72 -66.27
CA ARG A 2 -28.52 11.83 -64.86
C ARG A 2 -27.31 11.77 -63.89
N MET A 3 -27.04 12.88 -63.23
CA MET A 3 -26.04 12.99 -62.18
C MET A 3 -26.61 12.44 -60.87
N PHE A 4 -25.95 11.43 -60.29
CA PHE A 4 -26.18 10.94 -58.92
C PHE A 4 -25.27 11.70 -57.94
N PRO A 5 -25.77 12.20 -56.80
CA PRO A 5 -24.90 12.76 -55.78
C PRO A 5 -24.35 11.66 -54.90
N LEU A 6 -23.01 11.66 -54.65
CA LEU A 6 -22.32 10.86 -53.63
C LEU A 6 -22.66 11.41 -52.23
N LEU A 7 -23.19 10.57 -51.34
CA LEU A 7 -23.29 10.84 -49.92
C LEU A 7 -21.96 10.44 -49.22
N PRO A 8 -21.40 11.29 -48.37
CA PRO A 8 -20.27 10.87 -47.55
C PRO A 8 -20.72 10.05 -46.33
N LEU A 9 -20.12 8.86 -46.19
CA LEU A 9 -20.28 7.98 -45.02
C LEU A 9 -19.52 8.56 -43.84
N ILE A 10 -20.25 9.10 -42.83
CA ILE A 10 -19.66 9.56 -41.57
C ILE A 10 -19.45 8.33 -40.68
N ALA A 11 -18.18 7.91 -40.49
CA ALA A 11 -17.80 6.90 -39.54
C ALA A 11 -17.80 7.51 -38.12
N VAL A 12 -18.84 7.20 -37.35
CA VAL A 12 -18.88 7.52 -35.91
C VAL A 12 -17.97 6.59 -35.17
N GLY A 13 -16.76 7.05 -34.79
CA GLY A 13 -15.85 6.36 -33.92
C GLY A 13 -16.41 6.39 -32.49
N LEU A 14 -16.86 5.24 -32.00
CA LEU A 14 -17.14 5.00 -30.57
C LEU A 14 -15.84 5.02 -29.78
N PHE A 15 -15.49 6.18 -29.21
CA PHE A 15 -14.49 6.26 -28.16
C PHE A 15 -15.11 5.67 -26.88
N GLY A 16 -14.78 4.40 -26.61
CA GLY A 16 -15.06 3.78 -25.34
C GLY A 16 -14.25 4.50 -24.24
N SER A 17 -14.89 5.42 -23.53
CA SER A 17 -14.34 5.98 -22.28
C SER A 17 -14.27 4.86 -21.26
N GLY A 18 -13.08 4.27 -21.08
CA GLY A 18 -12.79 3.39 -19.96
C GLY A 18 -12.93 4.18 -18.66
N CYS A 19 -14.09 4.09 -18.01
CA CYS A 19 -14.26 4.54 -16.65
C CYS A 19 -13.36 3.67 -15.76
N SER A 20 -12.23 4.21 -15.32
CA SER A 20 -11.47 3.67 -14.20
C SER A 20 -12.35 3.89 -12.96
N SER A 21 -13.21 2.92 -12.64
CA SER A 21 -14.00 2.94 -11.41
C SER A 21 -13.02 2.70 -10.25
N SER A 22 -12.76 3.73 -9.45
CA SER A 22 -12.08 3.57 -8.17
C SER A 22 -12.88 2.57 -7.33
N ASP A 23 -12.24 1.49 -6.89
CA ASP A 23 -12.87 0.52 -6.01
C ASP A 23 -13.22 1.20 -4.68
N THR A 24 -14.51 1.32 -4.39
CA THR A 24 -15.03 1.98 -3.19
C THR A 24 -15.34 0.99 -2.06
N ARG A 25 -15.11 -0.31 -2.27
CA ARG A 25 -15.34 -1.32 -1.21
C ARG A 25 -14.44 -1.03 -0.01
N PRO A 26 -14.94 -1.19 1.24
CA PRO A 26 -14.08 -1.11 2.41
C PRO A 26 -12.94 -2.12 2.33
N LEU A 27 -11.75 -1.73 2.80
CA LEU A 27 -10.65 -2.67 2.96
C LEU A 27 -11.00 -3.74 4.01
N PRO A 28 -10.65 -5.02 3.80
CA PRO A 28 -10.73 -6.02 4.86
C PRO A 28 -9.82 -5.59 6.02
N ARG A 29 -10.13 -6.08 7.22
CA ARG A 29 -9.31 -5.80 8.42
C ARG A 29 -9.44 -6.97 9.38
N PRO A 30 -8.41 -7.30 10.18
CA PRO A 30 -8.57 -8.17 11.33
C PRO A 30 -9.59 -7.56 12.32
N PRO A 31 -10.31 -8.36 13.10
CA PRO A 31 -11.27 -7.88 14.09
C PRO A 31 -10.66 -6.94 15.12
N SER A 32 -9.40 -7.17 15.48
CA SER A 32 -8.57 -6.32 16.34
C SER A 32 -7.10 -6.54 16.07
N VAL A 33 -6.28 -5.54 16.41
CA VAL A 33 -4.81 -5.62 16.38
C VAL A 33 -4.28 -5.28 17.76
N ASP A 34 -3.49 -6.18 18.33
CA ASP A 34 -2.67 -5.92 19.51
C ASP A 34 -1.52 -5.00 19.10
N VAL A 35 -1.70 -3.69 19.32
CA VAL A 35 -0.74 -2.67 18.90
C VAL A 35 0.64 -2.88 19.53
N PRO A 36 0.81 -3.15 20.82
CA PRO A 36 2.09 -3.51 21.43
C PRO A 36 2.79 -4.69 20.72
N ARG A 37 2.05 -5.74 20.37
CA ARG A 37 2.60 -6.92 19.69
C ARG A 37 2.99 -6.61 18.23
N PHE A 38 2.34 -5.63 17.60
CA PHE A 38 2.67 -5.20 16.24
C PHE A 38 3.97 -4.40 16.16
N MET A 39 4.46 -3.84 17.27
CA MET A 39 5.70 -3.03 17.29
C MET A 39 6.94 -3.84 16.87
N GLY A 40 8.03 -3.15 16.63
CA GLY A 40 9.30 -3.69 16.13
C GLY A 40 9.46 -3.57 14.62
N ASP A 41 10.37 -4.35 14.06
CA ASP A 41 10.78 -4.25 12.66
C ASP A 41 9.91 -5.09 11.73
N TRP A 42 9.61 -4.50 10.55
CA TRP A 42 8.91 -5.13 9.45
C TRP A 42 9.67 -4.88 8.15
N TYR A 43 10.12 -5.93 7.50
CA TYR A 43 10.78 -5.87 6.19
C TYR A 43 9.73 -5.73 5.10
N VAL A 44 9.91 -4.77 4.20
CA VAL A 44 9.04 -4.61 3.03
C VAL A 44 9.43 -5.64 1.98
N ILE A 45 8.56 -6.63 1.77
CA ILE A 45 8.79 -7.73 0.82
C ILE A 45 8.32 -7.34 -0.58
N ALA A 46 7.15 -6.70 -0.66
CA ALA A 46 6.59 -6.18 -1.90
C ALA A 46 5.72 -4.96 -1.62
N HIS A 47 5.68 -4.01 -2.55
CA HIS A 47 4.86 -2.83 -2.39
C HIS A 47 4.37 -2.25 -3.73
N ILE A 48 3.27 -1.53 -3.69
CA ILE A 48 2.95 -0.49 -4.66
C ILE A 48 3.37 0.81 -4.00
N PRO A 49 4.45 1.47 -4.48
CA PRO A 49 5.09 2.56 -3.77
C PRO A 49 4.30 3.86 -3.84
N SER A 50 4.30 4.60 -2.75
CA SER A 50 3.99 6.03 -2.78
C SER A 50 5.05 6.79 -3.60
N ARG A 51 4.76 8.03 -4.02
CA ARG A 51 5.71 8.81 -4.84
C ARG A 51 7.14 8.91 -4.24
N PRO A 52 7.33 9.17 -2.93
CA PRO A 52 8.67 9.25 -2.35
C PRO A 52 9.37 7.89 -2.24
N GLU A 53 8.65 6.76 -2.32
CA GLU A 53 9.18 5.41 -2.13
C GLU A 53 9.49 4.66 -3.42
N ARG A 54 9.23 5.25 -4.60
CA ARG A 54 9.38 4.59 -5.92
C ARG A 54 10.76 3.99 -6.19
N GLU A 55 11.78 4.51 -5.53
CA GLU A 55 13.15 4.06 -5.66
C GLU A 55 13.69 3.51 -4.34
N ALA A 56 12.79 3.05 -3.44
CA ALA A 56 13.20 2.48 -2.16
C ALA A 56 13.56 1.00 -2.35
N PHE A 57 14.79 0.66 -1.96
CA PHE A 57 15.34 -0.68 -1.90
C PHE A 57 15.68 -1.00 -0.44
N ASP A 58 15.68 -2.28 -0.07
CA ASP A 58 16.05 -2.75 1.26
C ASP A 58 15.30 -1.98 2.37
N ALA A 59 13.98 -1.89 2.21
CA ALA A 59 13.15 -1.05 3.05
C ALA A 59 12.69 -1.79 4.32
N VAL A 60 12.78 -1.11 5.46
CA VAL A 60 12.34 -1.60 6.77
C VAL A 60 11.53 -0.52 7.48
N GLU A 61 10.36 -0.91 7.97
CA GLU A 61 9.50 -0.12 8.85
C GLU A 61 9.68 -0.57 10.28
N SER A 62 10.19 0.30 11.14
CA SER A 62 10.36 0.04 12.58
C SER A 62 9.36 0.86 13.37
N TYR A 63 8.54 0.22 14.21
CA TYR A 63 7.52 0.86 15.02
C TYR A 63 7.83 0.75 16.52
N ALA A 64 7.64 1.84 17.25
CA ALA A 64 7.76 1.88 18.69
C ALA A 64 6.59 2.66 19.32
N LEU A 65 5.89 2.06 20.28
CA LEU A 65 4.82 2.71 21.00
C LEU A 65 5.41 3.69 22.03
N ARG A 66 5.00 4.96 21.94
CA ARG A 66 5.42 6.03 22.86
C ARG A 66 4.53 6.06 24.10
N PRO A 67 5.02 6.63 25.22
CA PRO A 67 4.19 6.81 26.43
C PRO A 67 2.91 7.62 26.22
N ASP A 68 2.89 8.50 25.21
CA ASP A 68 1.72 9.32 24.84
C ASP A 68 0.73 8.59 23.92
N GLY A 69 0.94 7.28 23.67
CA GLY A 69 0.09 6.45 22.83
C GLY A 69 0.32 6.62 21.33
N ARG A 70 1.22 7.50 20.90
CA ARG A 70 1.62 7.63 19.49
C ARG A 70 2.62 6.55 19.12
N ILE A 71 2.71 6.26 17.82
CA ILE A 71 3.65 5.29 17.27
C ILE A 71 4.79 6.07 16.60
N GLN A 72 5.99 5.95 17.19
CA GLN A 72 7.20 6.40 16.53
C GLN A 72 7.52 5.43 15.41
N THR A 73 7.60 5.90 14.19
CA THR A 73 8.00 5.10 13.03
C THR A 73 9.40 5.52 12.58
N THR A 74 10.20 4.55 12.18
CA THR A 74 11.46 4.76 11.48
C THR A 74 11.41 3.94 10.21
N PHE A 75 11.25 4.60 9.08
CA PHE A 75 11.33 3.98 7.77
C PHE A 75 12.75 4.13 7.24
N THR A 76 13.47 3.03 7.10
CA THR A 76 14.81 3.00 6.51
C THR A 76 14.77 2.38 5.14
N TYR A 77 15.56 2.89 4.21
CA TYR A 77 15.63 2.41 2.84
C TYR A 77 16.92 2.87 2.15
N ARG A 78 17.25 2.25 1.01
CA ARG A 78 18.31 2.69 0.10
C ARG A 78 17.68 3.24 -1.17
N LYS A 79 18.15 4.39 -1.64
CA LYS A 79 17.53 5.04 -2.82
C LYS A 79 18.24 4.65 -4.10
N GLY A 80 17.53 3.97 -4.99
CA GLY A 80 17.96 3.67 -6.36
C GLY A 80 18.72 2.36 -6.53
N SER A 81 19.35 1.81 -5.48
CA SER A 81 20.02 0.50 -5.52
C SER A 81 20.25 -0.06 -4.11
N PHE A 82 20.53 -1.36 -4.01
CA PHE A 82 20.91 -2.02 -2.75
C PHE A 82 22.25 -1.54 -2.18
N ASP A 83 23.15 -1.00 -3.02
CA ASP A 83 24.46 -0.47 -2.60
C ASP A 83 24.44 1.00 -2.21
N ALA A 84 23.30 1.69 -2.40
CA ALA A 84 23.18 3.09 -2.07
C ALA A 84 23.24 3.33 -0.54
N PRO A 85 23.70 4.50 -0.08
CA PRO A 85 23.66 4.85 1.33
C PRO A 85 22.25 4.76 1.90
N GLN A 86 22.11 4.19 3.11
CA GLN A 86 20.85 4.12 3.80
C GLN A 86 20.31 5.51 4.14
N LYS A 87 19.03 5.70 3.96
CA LYS A 87 18.26 6.89 4.33
C LYS A 87 17.20 6.52 5.35
N SER A 88 16.69 7.51 6.09
CA SER A 88 15.59 7.32 7.02
C SER A 88 14.58 8.45 6.94
N MET A 89 13.32 8.11 7.24
CA MET A 89 12.22 9.03 7.52
C MET A 89 11.60 8.65 8.87
N HIS A 90 11.02 9.63 9.56
CA HIS A 90 10.49 9.43 10.91
C HIS A 90 9.04 9.92 11.03
N PRO A 91 8.08 9.30 10.31
CA PRO A 91 6.68 9.64 10.49
C PRO A 91 6.18 9.27 11.89
N VAL A 92 5.08 9.87 12.30
CA VAL A 92 4.45 9.56 13.59
C VAL A 92 3.04 9.04 13.34
N GLY A 93 2.78 7.82 13.80
CA GLY A 93 1.49 7.18 13.75
C GLY A 93 0.60 7.54 14.93
N ARG A 94 -0.69 7.63 14.67
CA ARG A 94 -1.73 7.74 15.70
C ARG A 94 -2.79 6.68 15.41
N VAL A 95 -3.05 5.81 16.38
CA VAL A 95 -4.09 4.78 16.26
C VAL A 95 -5.46 5.44 16.35
N GLU A 96 -6.31 5.18 15.37
CA GLU A 96 -7.68 5.69 15.34
C GLU A 96 -8.61 4.81 16.20
N LYS A 97 -9.50 5.46 16.98
CA LYS A 97 -10.36 4.77 17.96
C LYS A 97 -11.30 3.73 17.33
N GLU A 98 -11.78 4.01 16.12
CA GLU A 98 -12.81 3.21 15.43
C GLU A 98 -12.23 1.99 14.72
N GLY A 99 -10.89 1.87 14.66
CA GLY A 99 -10.18 0.82 13.91
C GLY A 99 -9.81 -0.41 14.70
N ASN A 100 -10.12 -0.51 16.01
CA ASN A 100 -9.69 -1.61 16.88
C ASN A 100 -8.18 -1.93 16.74
N GLY A 101 -7.35 -0.89 16.63
CA GLY A 101 -5.90 -1.01 16.45
C GLY A 101 -5.45 -1.17 15.00
N ALA A 102 -6.35 -1.42 14.04
CA ALA A 102 -6.01 -1.67 12.64
C ALA A 102 -5.94 -0.41 11.75
N ILE A 103 -6.46 0.73 12.20
CA ILE A 103 -6.44 1.98 11.43
C ILE A 103 -5.57 3.00 12.14
N TRP A 104 -4.60 3.56 11.41
CA TRP A 104 -3.74 4.62 11.93
C TRP A 104 -3.72 5.80 10.96
N GLY A 105 -3.53 7.00 11.53
CA GLY A 105 -3.18 8.20 10.78
C GLY A 105 -1.68 8.42 10.84
N MET A 106 -0.96 8.27 9.71
CA MET A 106 0.48 8.45 9.61
C MET A 106 0.83 9.87 9.20
N GLN A 107 1.53 10.61 10.03
CA GLN A 107 1.94 11.99 9.78
C GLN A 107 3.39 12.05 9.35
N PHE A 108 3.62 12.28 8.06
CA PHE A 108 4.94 12.50 7.48
C PHE A 108 5.40 13.95 7.61
N MET A 109 4.46 14.88 7.41
CA MET A 109 4.69 16.33 7.51
C MET A 109 3.38 17.02 7.91
N TRP A 110 3.44 17.84 8.96
CA TRP A 110 2.27 18.61 9.38
C TRP A 110 1.79 19.58 8.28
N PRO A 111 0.47 19.70 7.98
CA PRO A 111 -0.68 19.04 8.63
C PRO A 111 -1.14 17.74 7.93
N ILE A 112 -0.36 17.21 6.98
CA ILE A 112 -0.77 16.11 6.12
C ILE A 112 -0.70 14.79 6.89
N GLN A 113 -1.82 14.10 6.97
CA GLN A 113 -1.94 12.73 7.49
C GLN A 113 -2.31 11.76 6.37
N ALA A 114 -1.63 10.62 6.32
CA ALA A 114 -1.93 9.53 5.41
C ALA A 114 -2.65 8.41 6.16
N GLU A 115 -3.68 7.86 5.56
CA GLU A 115 -4.36 6.68 6.08
C GLU A 115 -3.42 5.47 5.97
N TYR A 116 -3.38 4.67 7.04
CA TYR A 116 -2.63 3.43 7.16
C TYR A 116 -3.57 2.37 7.73
N VAL A 117 -3.91 1.37 6.95
CA VAL A 117 -4.83 0.31 7.34
C VAL A 117 -4.09 -1.03 7.36
N ILE A 118 -4.01 -1.67 8.51
CA ILE A 118 -3.59 -3.06 8.61
C ILE A 118 -4.74 -3.89 8.02
N ALA A 119 -4.64 -4.19 6.73
CA ALA A 119 -5.71 -4.83 5.97
C ALA A 119 -5.71 -6.35 6.14
N TRP A 120 -4.57 -6.91 6.46
CA TRP A 120 -4.39 -8.31 6.82
C TRP A 120 -3.20 -8.45 7.77
N LEU A 121 -3.30 -9.37 8.69
CA LEU A 121 -2.28 -9.73 9.67
C LEU A 121 -2.43 -11.20 9.98
N ASP A 122 -1.35 -11.97 9.90
CA ASP A 122 -1.38 -13.36 10.32
C ASP A 122 -1.49 -13.49 11.85
N GLU A 123 -2.01 -14.60 12.34
CA GLU A 123 -2.26 -14.82 13.77
C GLU A 123 -0.96 -14.78 14.61
N SER A 124 0.15 -15.16 14.01
CA SER A 124 1.46 -15.15 14.66
C SER A 124 2.15 -13.79 14.67
N TYR A 125 1.63 -12.79 13.92
CA TYR A 125 2.22 -11.45 13.73
C TYR A 125 3.58 -11.48 13.03
N HIS A 126 3.75 -12.41 12.08
CA HIS A 126 4.96 -12.51 11.28
C HIS A 126 4.82 -11.87 9.89
N GLN A 127 3.60 -11.77 9.38
CA GLN A 127 3.31 -11.21 8.06
C GLN A 127 2.11 -10.28 8.12
N THR A 128 2.14 -9.21 7.34
CA THR A 128 1.04 -8.22 7.29
C THR A 128 0.92 -7.58 5.92
N ILE A 129 -0.29 -7.16 5.57
CA ILE A 129 -0.55 -6.27 4.44
C ILE A 129 -1.10 -4.96 5.00
N VAL A 130 -0.39 -3.88 4.71
CA VAL A 130 -0.83 -2.52 5.00
C VAL A 130 -1.30 -1.87 3.72
N ALA A 131 -2.46 -1.28 3.76
CA ALA A 131 -3.17 -0.78 2.61
C ALA A 131 -3.76 0.61 2.86
N ARG A 132 -4.29 1.22 1.82
CA ARG A 132 -5.01 2.49 1.86
C ARG A 132 -6.31 2.39 1.08
N SER A 133 -7.39 3.02 1.60
CA SER A 133 -8.71 3.01 0.95
C SER A 133 -8.72 3.55 -0.48
N LYS A 134 -7.78 4.44 -0.82
CA LYS A 134 -7.58 4.97 -2.18
C LYS A 134 -6.94 3.99 -3.16
N ARG A 135 -6.40 2.85 -2.70
CA ARG A 135 -5.64 1.84 -3.49
C ARG A 135 -4.47 2.43 -4.27
N ASP A 136 -3.88 3.51 -3.79
CA ASP A 136 -2.75 4.19 -4.41
C ASP A 136 -1.38 3.70 -3.92
N TYR A 137 -1.34 3.02 -2.77
CA TYR A 137 -0.19 2.29 -2.27
C TYR A 137 -0.59 1.13 -1.35
N VAL A 138 0.27 0.13 -1.27
CA VAL A 138 0.14 -1.05 -0.41
C VAL A 138 1.52 -1.59 -0.10
N TRP A 139 1.70 -2.15 1.11
CA TRP A 139 2.91 -2.86 1.51
C TRP A 139 2.55 -4.26 2.00
N TYR A 140 3.24 -5.26 1.48
CA TYR A 140 3.35 -6.57 2.09
C TYR A 140 4.66 -6.63 2.86
N MET A 141 4.57 -6.90 4.14
CA MET A 141 5.71 -6.86 5.06
C MET A 141 5.78 -8.15 5.88
N ALA A 142 7.00 -8.52 6.27
CA ALA A 142 7.26 -9.67 7.12
C ALA A 142 8.28 -9.34 8.22
N ARG A 143 8.33 -10.20 9.28
CA ARG A 143 9.35 -10.10 10.34
C ARG A 143 10.73 -10.60 9.91
N THR A 144 10.83 -11.19 8.73
CA THR A 144 12.08 -11.66 8.13
C THR A 144 12.23 -11.05 6.74
N PRO A 145 13.46 -10.80 6.27
CA PRO A 145 13.69 -10.22 4.95
C PRO A 145 13.36 -11.17 3.79
N GLN A 146 13.04 -12.42 4.08
CA GLN A 146 12.66 -13.44 3.12
C GLN A 146 11.40 -14.16 3.56
N VAL A 147 10.54 -14.48 2.61
CA VAL A 147 9.33 -15.28 2.79
C VAL A 147 9.33 -16.44 1.80
N SER A 148 8.49 -17.45 2.03
CA SER A 148 8.33 -18.54 1.07
C SER A 148 7.60 -18.04 -0.20
N ASP A 149 7.83 -18.72 -1.34
CA ASP A 149 7.10 -18.43 -2.59
C ASP A 149 5.58 -18.55 -2.38
N SER A 150 5.15 -19.54 -1.59
CA SER A 150 3.73 -19.72 -1.25
C SER A 150 3.15 -18.54 -0.49
N ASP A 151 3.86 -18.02 0.52
CA ASP A 151 3.41 -16.85 1.29
C ASP A 151 3.34 -15.61 0.40
N TYR A 152 4.36 -15.43 -0.43
CA TYR A 152 4.40 -14.34 -1.39
C TYR A 152 3.18 -14.37 -2.34
N GLN A 153 2.89 -15.53 -2.94
CA GLN A 153 1.76 -15.69 -3.85
C GLN A 153 0.42 -15.42 -3.15
N GLN A 154 0.23 -15.94 -1.93
CA GLN A 154 -0.97 -15.66 -1.15
C GLN A 154 -1.13 -14.17 -0.81
N ALA A 155 -0.04 -13.47 -0.51
CA ALA A 155 -0.07 -12.04 -0.26
C ALA A 155 -0.48 -11.26 -1.52
N VAL A 156 0.08 -11.60 -2.68
CA VAL A 156 -0.26 -11.00 -3.98
C VAL A 156 -1.72 -11.22 -4.33
N GLU A 157 -2.25 -12.44 -4.12
CA GLU A 157 -3.68 -12.74 -4.33
C GLU A 157 -4.59 -11.91 -3.41
N ARG A 158 -4.22 -11.73 -2.13
CA ARG A 158 -4.94 -10.88 -1.20
C ARG A 158 -4.95 -9.42 -1.66
N ILE A 159 -3.81 -8.90 -2.13
CA ILE A 159 -3.66 -7.55 -2.65
C ILE A 159 -4.55 -7.35 -3.89
N ALA A 160 -4.56 -8.32 -4.81
CA ALA A 160 -5.45 -8.31 -5.98
C ALA A 160 -6.93 -8.29 -5.58
N ALA A 161 -7.32 -9.15 -4.60
CA ALA A 161 -8.68 -9.21 -4.10
C ALA A 161 -9.16 -7.91 -3.44
N MET A 162 -8.23 -7.10 -2.93
CA MET A 162 -8.49 -5.76 -2.40
C MET A 162 -8.69 -4.70 -3.49
N GLY A 163 -8.49 -5.04 -4.78
CA GLY A 163 -8.70 -4.14 -5.91
C GLY A 163 -7.48 -3.32 -6.32
N TYR A 164 -6.27 -3.77 -5.97
CA TYR A 164 -5.04 -3.13 -6.42
C TYR A 164 -4.62 -3.61 -7.82
N ASP A 165 -4.01 -2.72 -8.58
CA ASP A 165 -3.38 -3.03 -9.87
C ASP A 165 -1.99 -3.64 -9.65
N LEU A 166 -1.90 -4.96 -9.81
CA LEU A 166 -0.65 -5.70 -9.61
C LEU A 166 0.45 -5.36 -10.60
N SER A 167 0.14 -4.72 -11.74
CA SER A 167 1.17 -4.26 -12.69
C SER A 167 2.10 -3.20 -12.10
N LEU A 168 1.70 -2.59 -10.99
CA LEU A 168 2.44 -1.54 -10.28
C LEU A 168 3.26 -2.08 -9.09
N ILE A 169 3.21 -3.40 -8.82
CA ILE A 169 3.90 -3.97 -7.66
C ILE A 169 5.40 -4.06 -7.89
N HIS A 170 6.17 -3.66 -6.89
CA HIS A 170 7.63 -3.77 -6.83
C HIS A 170 8.02 -4.79 -5.74
N ILE A 171 9.06 -5.55 -6.01
CA ILE A 171 9.60 -6.59 -5.12
C ILE A 171 10.98 -6.17 -4.64
#